data_a772b319fac2145b063d359b69ad2d99
#
_entry.id   a772b319fac2145b063d359b69ad2d99
#
_cell.length_a   1.000
_cell.length_b   1.000
_cell.length_c   1.000
_cell.angle_alpha   90.00
_cell.angle_beta   90.00
_cell.angle_gamma   90.00
#
_symmetry.space_group_name_H-M   'P 1'
#
loop_
_entity.id
_entity.type
_entity.pdbx_description
1 polymer ?
#
loop_
_entity_poly.entity_id
_entity_poly.type
_entity_poly.pdbx_seq_one_letter_code
_entity_poly.pdbx_strand_id
1 'polypeptide(L)'
;MHPAGCETREPLPGEARCIERPKTIMMLHVPEVLTRDQVADIRTRLDATDWVDGRATVGPQGAQVKQNRQLPELSPVGRELGETILKALLVHPLFVSAALPLRTVPPLFNRYEGGEHYGLHIDGAVRSVPGTHLRLRTDLSSTLFLSDPDDYDGGELVVVDTYGTHEVKLPAGDLILYPSTSLHRVEPVTRGTRVCSFFWTQSMVRDDGQRHLLFELDQDIQKLREKLGDCPEVLSLTGHYHNLLRQWAEV
;
A
#
# COMPACT_ATOMS: atom_id res chain seq x y z
N MET A 1 -18.09 40.98 33.92
CA MET A 1 -18.59 39.59 33.86
C MET A 1 -17.61 38.76 33.03
N HIS A 2 -16.77 37.95 33.69
CA HIS A 2 -15.84 37.03 33.05
C HIS A 2 -16.57 35.72 32.74
N PRO A 3 -16.34 35.08 31.61
CA PRO A 3 -16.79 33.70 31.41
C PRO A 3 -15.77 32.72 32.05
N ALA A 4 -16.36 31.77 32.75
CA ALA A 4 -15.71 30.73 33.52
C ALA A 4 -14.81 29.83 32.65
N GLY A 5 -13.66 29.43 33.20
CA GLY A 5 -12.72 28.51 32.61
C GLY A 5 -13.30 27.08 32.50
N CYS A 6 -12.98 26.45 31.39
CA CYS A 6 -13.19 25.03 31.16
C CYS A 6 -12.10 24.27 31.94
N GLU A 7 -12.44 23.74 33.14
CA GLU A 7 -11.58 22.81 33.87
C GLU A 7 -11.54 21.47 33.14
N THR A 8 -10.36 21.08 32.67
CA THR A 8 -10.09 19.73 32.14
C THR A 8 -10.11 18.74 33.31
N ARG A 9 -11.19 17.96 33.41
CA ARG A 9 -11.29 16.83 34.34
C ARG A 9 -10.35 15.72 33.95
N GLU A 10 -9.48 15.30 34.87
CA GLU A 10 -8.74 14.03 34.75
C GLU A 10 -9.72 12.85 34.74
N PRO A 11 -9.52 11.84 33.80
CA PRO A 11 -10.40 10.69 33.73
C PRO A 11 -10.24 9.79 34.95
N LEU A 12 -11.35 9.33 35.49
CA LEU A 12 -11.40 8.39 36.62
C LEU A 12 -10.80 7.03 36.25
N PRO A 13 -10.14 6.30 37.17
CA PRO A 13 -9.63 4.96 36.89
C PRO A 13 -10.80 4.00 36.65
N GLY A 14 -10.96 3.57 35.39
CA GLY A 14 -12.01 2.66 34.93
C GLY A 14 -12.78 3.13 33.70
N GLU A 15 -12.60 4.36 33.24
CA GLU A 15 -13.16 4.79 31.95
C GLU A 15 -12.42 4.07 30.81
N ALA A 16 -13.14 3.19 30.11
CA ALA A 16 -12.66 2.56 28.90
C ALA A 16 -12.23 3.67 27.93
N ARG A 17 -10.93 3.70 27.59
CA ARG A 17 -10.47 4.55 26.48
C ARG A 17 -11.34 4.21 25.29
N CYS A 18 -12.02 5.22 24.75
CA CYS A 18 -12.74 5.11 23.51
C CYS A 18 -11.75 4.57 22.47
N ILE A 19 -11.96 3.32 22.05
CA ILE A 19 -11.16 2.72 20.99
C ILE A 19 -11.58 3.48 19.74
N GLU A 20 -10.76 4.42 19.30
CA GLU A 20 -10.89 4.97 17.95
C GLU A 20 -10.75 3.79 16.98
N ARG A 21 -11.88 3.31 16.47
CA ARG A 21 -11.87 2.38 15.36
C ARG A 21 -11.29 3.15 14.17
N PRO A 22 -10.22 2.65 13.53
CA PRO A 22 -9.75 3.26 12.31
C PRO A 22 -10.92 3.29 11.32
N LYS A 23 -11.26 4.49 10.88
CA LYS A 23 -12.35 4.71 9.94
C LYS A 23 -11.97 4.08 8.60
N THR A 24 -12.55 2.95 8.34
CA THR A 24 -13.04 2.40 7.07
C THR A 24 -12.44 2.97 5.78
N ILE A 25 -11.93 2.16 5.05
CA ILE A 25 -11.48 1.89 3.69
C ILE A 25 -10.04 1.44 3.78
N MET A 26 -9.75 0.31 3.11
CA MET A 26 -8.45 -0.33 3.22
C MET A 26 -7.31 0.47 2.55
N MET A 27 -7.14 1.73 2.94
CA MET A 27 -5.89 2.44 2.72
C MET A 27 -5.04 2.24 3.97
N LEU A 28 -4.01 1.41 3.84
CA LEU A 28 -3.19 0.97 4.95
C LEU A 28 -1.73 1.36 4.74
N HIS A 29 -1.17 2.09 5.69
CA HIS A 29 0.27 2.29 5.80
C HIS A 29 0.91 1.02 6.38
N VAL A 30 1.82 0.41 5.62
CA VAL A 30 2.64 -0.73 6.02
C VAL A 30 4.07 -0.21 6.20
N PRO A 31 4.52 0.01 7.45
CA PRO A 31 5.84 0.58 7.72
C PRO A 31 6.95 -0.47 7.53
N GLU A 32 8.15 -0.01 7.25
CA GLU A 32 9.39 -0.81 7.29
C GLU A 32 9.36 -2.10 6.46
N VAL A 33 8.71 -2.06 5.27
CA VAL A 33 8.75 -3.19 4.31
C VAL A 33 10.19 -3.46 3.88
N LEU A 34 10.99 -2.39 3.71
CA LEU A 34 12.41 -2.47 3.44
C LEU A 34 13.21 -1.76 4.53
N THR A 35 14.35 -2.31 4.89
CA THR A 35 15.32 -1.64 5.74
C THR A 35 15.98 -0.47 5.01
N ARG A 36 16.58 0.46 5.74
CA ARG A 36 17.33 1.59 5.15
C ARG A 36 18.47 1.13 4.24
N ASP A 37 19.17 0.06 4.58
CA ASP A 37 20.24 -0.51 3.75
C ASP A 37 19.69 -1.09 2.45
N GLN A 38 18.55 -1.79 2.50
CA GLN A 38 17.88 -2.30 1.29
C GLN A 38 17.41 -1.16 0.39
N VAL A 39 16.86 -0.09 0.95
CA VAL A 39 16.47 1.10 0.19
C VAL A 39 17.71 1.73 -0.48
N ALA A 40 18.82 1.89 0.23
CA ALA A 40 20.05 2.47 -0.30
C ALA A 40 20.64 1.63 -1.45
N ASP A 41 20.67 0.30 -1.32
CA ASP A 41 21.09 -0.62 -2.39
C ASP A 41 20.19 -0.50 -3.62
N ILE A 42 18.87 -0.57 -3.43
CA ILE A 42 17.90 -0.43 -4.51
C ILE A 42 18.06 0.91 -5.23
N ARG A 43 18.18 2.02 -4.49
CA ARG A 43 18.36 3.35 -5.06
C ARG A 43 19.66 3.46 -5.87
N THR A 44 20.77 2.99 -5.34
CA THR A 44 22.06 2.99 -6.04
C THR A 44 21.97 2.26 -7.39
N ARG A 45 21.30 1.12 -7.42
CA ARG A 45 21.13 0.33 -8.64
C ARG A 45 20.15 0.98 -9.63
N LEU A 46 19.05 1.57 -9.13
CA LEU A 46 18.07 2.29 -9.94
C LEU A 46 18.69 3.57 -10.55
N ASP A 47 19.49 4.31 -9.79
CA ASP A 47 20.12 5.55 -10.26
C ASP A 47 21.20 5.29 -11.33
N ALA A 48 21.77 4.08 -11.38
CA ALA A 48 22.69 3.62 -12.42
C ALA A 48 22.01 3.04 -13.67
N THR A 49 20.67 3.04 -13.73
CA THR A 49 19.90 2.39 -14.82
C THR A 49 19.21 3.45 -15.68
N ASP A 50 19.04 3.15 -16.97
CA ASP A 50 18.31 4.02 -17.90
C ASP A 50 16.80 3.96 -17.66
N TRP A 51 16.17 5.12 -17.63
CA TRP A 51 14.73 5.31 -17.47
C TRP A 51 14.08 5.65 -18.79
N VAL A 52 12.89 5.11 -19.06
CA VAL A 52 12.11 5.37 -20.27
C VAL A 52 10.83 6.14 -19.94
N ASP A 53 10.19 6.70 -20.97
CA ASP A 53 8.89 7.38 -20.84
C ASP A 53 7.83 6.41 -20.30
N GLY A 54 7.23 6.75 -19.17
CA GLY A 54 6.24 5.90 -18.49
C GLY A 54 4.93 5.73 -19.24
N ARG A 55 4.64 6.56 -20.25
CA ARG A 55 3.43 6.46 -21.09
C ARG A 55 3.36 5.14 -21.85
N ALA A 56 4.50 4.52 -22.15
CA ALA A 56 4.56 3.24 -22.85
C ALA A 56 3.94 2.06 -22.07
N THR A 57 3.68 2.22 -20.78
CA THR A 57 3.21 1.13 -19.87
C THR A 57 1.72 1.23 -19.52
N VAL A 58 0.99 2.18 -20.07
CA VAL A 58 -0.42 2.44 -19.78
C VAL A 58 -1.24 2.48 -21.06
N GLY A 59 -2.55 2.23 -20.93
CA GLY A 59 -3.48 2.38 -22.05
C GLY A 59 -3.65 3.82 -22.52
N PRO A 60 -4.37 4.04 -23.66
CA PRO A 60 -4.48 5.36 -24.29
C PRO A 60 -5.00 6.47 -23.38
N GLN A 61 -5.92 6.16 -22.48
CA GLN A 61 -6.48 7.12 -21.52
C GLN A 61 -5.43 7.55 -20.49
N GLY A 62 -4.75 6.59 -19.88
CA GLY A 62 -3.69 6.88 -18.89
C GLY A 62 -2.51 7.63 -19.51
N ALA A 63 -2.17 7.36 -20.77
CA ALA A 63 -1.07 8.02 -21.47
C ALA A 63 -1.30 9.53 -21.65
N GLN A 64 -2.54 10.02 -21.64
CA GLN A 64 -2.87 11.44 -21.78
C GLN A 64 -2.51 12.25 -20.53
N VAL A 65 -2.53 11.61 -19.37
CA VAL A 65 -2.35 12.25 -18.06
C VAL A 65 -1.09 11.82 -17.34
N LYS A 66 -0.29 10.90 -17.90
CA LYS A 66 0.94 10.37 -17.31
C LYS A 66 2.16 11.08 -17.89
N GLN A 67 2.90 11.73 -17.01
CA GLN A 67 4.19 12.36 -17.31
C GLN A 67 5.17 11.93 -16.23
N ASN A 68 5.91 10.87 -16.49
CA ASN A 68 6.94 10.35 -15.59
C ASN A 68 7.91 9.46 -16.35
N ARG A 69 8.95 9.05 -15.68
CA ARG A 69 9.88 8.01 -16.15
C ARG A 69 9.62 6.70 -15.43
N GLN A 70 9.88 5.62 -16.14
CA GLN A 70 9.66 4.27 -15.63
C GLN A 70 10.80 3.35 -16.07
N LEU A 71 11.13 2.38 -15.23
CA LEU A 71 12.05 1.32 -15.62
C LEU A 71 11.34 0.40 -16.62
N PRO A 72 11.99 -0.06 -17.70
CA PRO A 72 11.37 -1.02 -18.62
C PRO A 72 10.88 -2.27 -17.88
N GLU A 73 9.67 -2.73 -18.14
CA GLU A 73 9.03 -3.86 -17.45
C GLU A 73 9.85 -5.17 -17.51
N LEU A 74 10.66 -5.35 -18.57
CA LEU A 74 11.52 -6.51 -18.73
C LEU A 74 12.98 -6.26 -18.32
N SER A 75 13.26 -5.14 -17.65
CA SER A 75 14.60 -4.81 -17.14
C SER A 75 15.11 -5.94 -16.22
N PRO A 76 16.30 -6.50 -16.46
CA PRO A 76 16.90 -7.47 -15.54
C PRO A 76 17.06 -6.91 -14.12
N VAL A 77 17.55 -5.67 -14.00
CA VAL A 77 17.71 -4.97 -12.72
C VAL A 77 16.35 -4.82 -12.03
N GLY A 78 15.31 -4.38 -12.77
CA GLY A 78 13.97 -4.25 -12.22
C GLY A 78 13.40 -5.57 -11.70
N ARG A 79 13.67 -6.69 -12.37
CA ARG A 79 13.24 -8.02 -11.90
C ARG A 79 13.93 -8.42 -10.60
N GLU A 80 15.26 -8.30 -10.52
CA GLU A 80 16.02 -8.63 -9.31
C GLU A 80 15.59 -7.80 -8.11
N LEU A 81 15.43 -6.48 -8.30
CA LEU A 81 14.95 -5.57 -7.25
C LEU A 81 13.50 -5.91 -6.85
N GLY A 82 12.66 -6.22 -7.83
CA GLY A 82 11.29 -6.66 -7.60
C GLY A 82 11.21 -7.95 -6.77
N GLU A 83 12.10 -8.92 -7.02
CA GLU A 83 12.17 -10.15 -6.20
C GLU A 83 12.55 -9.85 -4.75
N THR A 84 13.45 -8.89 -4.51
CA THR A 84 13.81 -8.45 -3.15
C THR A 84 12.60 -7.87 -2.44
N ILE A 85 11.83 -7.01 -3.12
CA ILE A 85 10.59 -6.43 -2.56
C ILE A 85 9.56 -7.53 -2.29
N LEU A 86 9.33 -8.45 -3.23
CA LEU A 86 8.36 -9.54 -3.03
C LEU A 86 8.72 -10.44 -1.84
N LYS A 87 10.01 -10.77 -1.66
CA LYS A 87 10.48 -11.55 -0.51
C LYS A 87 10.19 -10.83 0.81
N ALA A 88 10.41 -9.51 0.87
CA ALA A 88 10.12 -8.71 2.06
C ALA A 88 8.61 -8.68 2.36
N LEU A 89 7.77 -8.47 1.35
CA LEU A 89 6.32 -8.44 1.49
C LEU A 89 5.72 -9.75 1.99
N LEU A 90 6.18 -10.89 1.45
CA LEU A 90 5.63 -12.22 1.79
C LEU A 90 5.89 -12.63 3.25
N VAL A 91 6.84 -12.00 3.91
CA VAL A 91 7.13 -12.24 5.35
C VAL A 91 6.67 -11.10 6.25
N HIS A 92 6.11 -10.02 5.68
CA HIS A 92 5.64 -8.87 6.45
C HIS A 92 4.23 -9.14 6.99
N PRO A 93 4.04 -9.30 8.32
CA PRO A 93 2.77 -9.77 8.89
C PRO A 93 1.57 -8.88 8.52
N LEU A 94 1.77 -7.55 8.61
CA LEU A 94 0.70 -6.58 8.33
C LEU A 94 0.27 -6.61 6.86
N PHE A 95 1.23 -6.73 5.91
CA PHE A 95 0.92 -6.86 4.49
C PHE A 95 0.16 -8.16 4.20
N VAL A 96 0.64 -9.29 4.73
CA VAL A 96 0.02 -10.59 4.50
C VAL A 96 -1.41 -10.63 5.06
N SER A 97 -1.63 -10.12 6.26
CA SER A 97 -2.94 -10.04 6.89
C SER A 97 -3.92 -9.14 6.11
N ALA A 98 -3.46 -7.96 5.67
CA ALA A 98 -4.32 -7.00 4.98
C ALA A 98 -4.59 -7.36 3.51
N ALA A 99 -3.58 -7.84 2.80
CA ALA A 99 -3.69 -8.13 1.37
C ALA A 99 -4.25 -9.52 1.07
N LEU A 100 -4.06 -10.51 1.96
CA LEU A 100 -4.36 -11.93 1.73
C LEU A 100 -3.89 -12.35 0.32
N PRO A 101 -2.56 -12.22 0.00
CA PRO A 101 -2.09 -12.25 -1.37
C PRO A 101 -2.20 -13.66 -1.97
N LEU A 102 -2.92 -13.78 -3.09
CA LEU A 102 -2.90 -14.96 -3.95
C LEU A 102 -1.73 -14.85 -4.96
N ARG A 103 -1.61 -13.70 -5.59
CA ARG A 103 -0.56 -13.39 -6.57
C ARG A 103 -0.26 -11.90 -6.56
N THR A 104 1.01 -11.56 -6.77
CA THR A 104 1.44 -10.16 -6.90
C THR A 104 2.16 -9.98 -8.24
N VAL A 105 1.82 -8.92 -8.97
CA VAL A 105 2.55 -8.51 -10.18
C VAL A 105 4.00 -8.20 -9.78
N PRO A 106 5.00 -8.62 -10.57
CA PRO A 106 6.37 -8.19 -10.34
C PRO A 106 6.44 -6.66 -10.18
N PRO A 107 7.04 -6.16 -9.09
CA PRO A 107 7.13 -4.73 -8.82
C PRO A 107 7.77 -3.96 -9.96
N LEU A 108 7.16 -2.83 -10.32
CA LEU A 108 7.63 -1.88 -11.31
C LEU A 108 8.19 -0.65 -10.60
N PHE A 109 8.98 0.15 -11.29
CA PHE A 109 9.63 1.33 -10.71
C PHE A 109 9.30 2.57 -11.51
N ASN A 110 8.99 3.65 -10.84
CA ASN A 110 8.76 4.96 -11.43
C ASN A 110 9.57 6.05 -10.76
N ARG A 111 9.80 7.11 -11.53
CA ARG A 111 10.54 8.30 -11.13
C ARG A 111 9.80 9.53 -11.63
N TYR A 112 9.74 10.56 -10.79
CA TYR A 112 9.13 11.85 -11.08
C TYR A 112 10.08 12.96 -10.66
N GLU A 113 10.27 13.97 -11.54
CA GLU A 113 11.09 15.15 -11.29
C GLU A 113 10.64 16.30 -12.20
N GLY A 114 11.03 17.56 -11.87
CA GLY A 114 10.88 18.69 -12.78
C GLY A 114 9.46 19.00 -13.27
N GLY A 115 8.42 18.82 -12.43
CA GLY A 115 7.03 19.01 -12.76
C GLY A 115 6.31 17.75 -13.25
N GLU A 116 7.01 16.63 -13.36
CA GLU A 116 6.41 15.35 -13.73
C GLU A 116 5.34 14.93 -12.72
N HIS A 117 4.27 14.33 -13.22
CA HIS A 117 3.07 13.95 -12.46
C HIS A 117 2.33 12.79 -13.12
N TYR A 118 1.32 12.28 -12.44
CA TYR A 118 0.35 11.37 -13.03
C TYR A 118 -1.06 11.82 -12.65
N GLY A 119 -1.80 12.31 -13.62
CA GLY A 119 -3.15 12.86 -13.41
C GLY A 119 -4.14 11.81 -12.92
N LEU A 120 -5.35 12.28 -12.64
CA LEU A 120 -6.41 11.47 -12.03
C LEU A 120 -6.76 10.26 -12.90
N HIS A 121 -6.70 9.05 -12.32
CA HIS A 121 -7.00 7.80 -13.02
C HIS A 121 -7.43 6.69 -12.05
N ILE A 122 -7.93 5.59 -12.61
CA ILE A 122 -8.20 4.32 -11.92
C ILE A 122 -7.32 3.26 -12.57
N ASP A 123 -6.80 2.35 -11.78
CA ASP A 123 -5.98 1.25 -12.27
C ASP A 123 -6.78 0.26 -13.11
N GLY A 124 -6.13 -0.37 -14.10
CA GLY A 124 -6.77 -1.36 -14.95
C GLY A 124 -7.12 -2.63 -14.19
N ALA A 125 -8.34 -3.14 -14.31
CA ALA A 125 -8.89 -4.25 -13.53
C ALA A 125 -8.16 -5.60 -13.70
N VAL A 126 -7.47 -5.79 -14.83
CA VAL A 126 -6.72 -7.02 -15.13
C VAL A 126 -5.37 -6.65 -15.72
N ARG A 127 -4.31 -7.24 -15.17
CA ARG A 127 -2.95 -7.06 -15.68
C ARG A 127 -2.37 -8.37 -16.19
N SER A 128 -1.75 -8.30 -17.36
CA SER A 128 -0.90 -9.39 -17.88
C SER A 128 0.51 -9.27 -17.31
N VAL A 129 1.11 -10.38 -16.93
CA VAL A 129 2.52 -10.42 -16.50
C VAL A 129 3.41 -10.57 -17.73
N PRO A 130 4.27 -9.57 -18.03
CA PRO A 130 5.11 -9.59 -19.23
C PRO A 130 5.99 -10.84 -19.31
N GLY A 131 6.08 -11.42 -20.50
CA GLY A 131 6.85 -12.66 -20.76
C GLY A 131 6.18 -13.94 -20.27
N THR A 132 4.93 -13.89 -19.86
CA THR A 132 4.13 -15.05 -19.42
C THR A 132 2.72 -15.02 -20.01
N HIS A 133 1.95 -16.10 -19.87
CA HIS A 133 0.51 -16.15 -20.18
C HIS A 133 -0.36 -15.80 -18.97
N LEU A 134 0.25 -15.40 -17.86
CA LEU A 134 -0.45 -15.14 -16.61
C LEU A 134 -1.18 -13.80 -16.69
N ARG A 135 -2.45 -13.83 -16.30
CA ARG A 135 -3.26 -12.64 -16.03
C ARG A 135 -3.72 -12.69 -14.59
N LEU A 136 -3.77 -11.54 -13.95
CA LEU A 136 -4.28 -11.44 -12.60
C LEU A 136 -5.21 -10.23 -12.47
N ARG A 137 -6.17 -10.36 -11.57
CA ARG A 137 -7.08 -9.29 -11.16
C ARG A 137 -6.32 -8.34 -10.23
N THR A 138 -6.45 -7.06 -10.45
CA THR A 138 -5.84 -6.03 -9.61
C THR A 138 -6.82 -5.63 -8.51
N ASP A 139 -6.79 -6.33 -7.38
CA ASP A 139 -7.68 -6.03 -6.25
C ASP A 139 -7.11 -4.89 -5.41
N LEU A 140 -5.79 -4.91 -5.20
CA LEU A 140 -5.06 -3.96 -4.38
C LEU A 140 -3.92 -3.33 -5.16
N SER A 141 -3.80 -2.02 -5.06
CA SER A 141 -2.68 -1.22 -5.53
C SER A 141 -1.72 -0.92 -4.39
N SER A 142 -0.44 -0.97 -4.68
CA SER A 142 0.64 -0.73 -3.73
C SER A 142 1.63 0.29 -4.28
N THR A 143 2.05 1.23 -3.42
CA THR A 143 3.19 2.11 -3.68
C THR A 143 4.17 2.01 -2.53
N LEU A 144 5.37 1.49 -2.82
CA LEU A 144 6.50 1.44 -1.90
C LEU A 144 7.42 2.62 -2.17
N PHE A 145 7.60 3.48 -1.19
CA PHE A 145 8.40 4.70 -1.30
C PHE A 145 9.89 4.36 -1.22
N LEU A 146 10.68 4.96 -2.10
CA LEU A 146 12.15 4.79 -2.19
C LEU A 146 12.90 6.12 -2.10
N SER A 147 12.19 7.25 -1.97
CA SER A 147 12.70 8.58 -1.60
C SER A 147 12.06 8.99 -0.29
N ASP A 148 12.84 9.62 0.60
CA ASP A 148 12.29 10.19 1.83
C ASP A 148 11.43 11.45 1.53
N PRO A 149 10.43 11.77 2.37
CA PRO A 149 9.55 12.91 2.17
C PRO A 149 10.27 14.25 1.99
N ASP A 150 11.42 14.45 2.64
CA ASP A 150 12.21 15.67 2.60
C ASP A 150 13.10 15.78 1.35
N ASP A 151 13.27 14.69 0.58
CA ASP A 151 14.09 14.66 -0.63
C ASP A 151 13.44 15.39 -1.80
N TYR A 152 12.11 15.62 -1.75
CA TYR A 152 11.37 16.24 -2.85
C TYR A 152 10.17 17.04 -2.35
N ASP A 153 9.73 18.03 -3.15
CA ASP A 153 8.53 18.83 -2.90
C ASP A 153 7.44 18.46 -3.90
N GLY A 154 6.18 18.42 -3.46
CA GLY A 154 5.07 17.88 -4.24
C GLY A 154 5.14 16.35 -4.27
N GLY A 155 4.60 15.74 -5.32
CA GLY A 155 4.67 14.30 -5.57
C GLY A 155 3.85 13.46 -4.58
N GLU A 156 2.92 14.04 -3.84
CA GLU A 156 1.98 13.32 -3.00
C GLU A 156 1.18 12.33 -3.84
N LEU A 157 1.03 11.10 -3.36
CA LEU A 157 0.00 10.21 -3.86
C LEU A 157 -1.33 10.63 -3.24
N VAL A 158 -2.25 11.08 -4.07
CA VAL A 158 -3.58 11.52 -3.64
C VAL A 158 -4.58 10.45 -4.01
N VAL A 159 -5.24 9.87 -3.01
CA VAL A 159 -6.30 8.86 -3.18
C VAL A 159 -7.64 9.49 -2.82
N VAL A 160 -8.60 9.35 -3.71
CA VAL A 160 -9.98 9.86 -3.53
C VAL A 160 -10.88 8.69 -3.20
N ASP A 161 -11.59 8.78 -2.10
CA ASP A 161 -12.59 7.80 -1.68
C ASP A 161 -13.95 8.46 -1.40
N THR A 162 -14.89 7.68 -0.91
CA THR A 162 -16.26 8.16 -0.59
C THR A 162 -16.27 9.21 0.53
N TYR A 163 -15.25 9.27 1.37
CA TYR A 163 -15.17 10.15 2.53
C TYR A 163 -14.27 11.37 2.33
N GLY A 164 -13.54 11.42 1.21
CA GLY A 164 -12.70 12.57 0.90
C GLY A 164 -11.44 12.23 0.12
N THR A 165 -10.45 13.08 0.31
CA THR A 165 -9.15 13.00 -0.37
C THR A 165 -8.06 12.79 0.66
N HIS A 166 -7.19 11.83 0.42
CA HIS A 166 -6.08 11.47 1.29
C HIS A 166 -4.77 11.71 0.56
N GLU A 167 -3.93 12.56 1.12
CA GLU A 167 -2.57 12.82 0.62
C GLU A 167 -1.58 11.92 1.36
N VAL A 168 -0.76 11.20 0.59
CA VAL A 168 0.17 10.21 1.12
C VAL A 168 1.58 10.50 0.64
N LYS A 169 2.50 10.65 1.59
CA LYS A 169 3.94 10.83 1.39
C LYS A 169 4.67 10.18 2.56
N LEU A 170 5.18 8.97 2.35
CA LEU A 170 5.73 8.13 3.42
C LEU A 170 7.26 8.08 3.37
N PRO A 171 7.92 7.73 4.50
CA PRO A 171 9.35 7.45 4.55
C PRO A 171 9.77 6.38 3.53
N ALA A 172 11.01 6.47 3.07
CA ALA A 172 11.59 5.44 2.20
C ALA A 172 11.69 4.10 2.94
N GLY A 173 11.19 3.03 2.30
CA GLY A 173 11.02 1.70 2.87
C GLY A 173 9.58 1.37 3.30
N ASP A 174 8.73 2.38 3.38
CA ASP A 174 7.32 2.23 3.74
C ASP A 174 6.42 2.06 2.51
N LEU A 175 5.31 1.36 2.70
CA LEU A 175 4.35 1.08 1.64
C LEU A 175 2.97 1.60 2.00
N ILE A 176 2.26 2.13 1.02
CA ILE A 176 0.81 2.34 1.08
C ILE A 176 0.09 1.29 0.25
N LEU A 177 -0.90 0.64 0.86
CA LEU A 177 -1.79 -0.35 0.26
C LEU A 177 -3.19 0.23 0.18
N TYR A 178 -3.85 0.16 -0.98
CA TYR A 178 -5.21 0.67 -1.18
C TYR A 178 -5.96 -0.11 -2.27
N PRO A 179 -7.31 -0.11 -2.28
CA PRO A 179 -8.08 -0.77 -3.32
C PRO A 179 -7.79 -0.19 -4.70
N SER A 180 -7.55 -1.05 -5.69
CA SER A 180 -7.29 -0.62 -7.09
C SER A 180 -8.48 0.06 -7.75
N THR A 181 -9.66 -0.02 -7.14
CA THR A 181 -10.88 0.71 -7.54
C THR A 181 -10.85 2.18 -7.18
N SER A 182 -9.88 2.62 -6.36
CA SER A 182 -9.77 4.00 -5.91
C SER A 182 -9.32 4.92 -7.04
N LEU A 183 -9.99 6.06 -7.17
CA LEU A 183 -9.53 7.14 -8.03
C LEU A 183 -8.32 7.82 -7.38
N HIS A 184 -7.21 7.96 -8.11
CA HIS A 184 -5.98 8.50 -7.53
C HIS A 184 -5.11 9.24 -8.55
N ARG A 185 -4.15 10.02 -8.05
CA ARG A 185 -3.18 10.76 -8.83
C ARG A 185 -1.85 10.91 -8.08
N VAL A 186 -0.80 11.30 -8.80
CA VAL A 186 0.47 11.78 -8.21
C VAL A 186 0.63 13.25 -8.57
N GLU A 187 0.74 14.10 -7.55
CA GLU A 187 0.94 15.54 -7.71
C GLU A 187 2.28 15.85 -8.39
N PRO A 188 2.40 17.01 -9.05
CA PRO A 188 3.65 17.42 -9.67
C PRO A 188 4.81 17.48 -8.66
N VAL A 189 5.96 16.90 -9.03
CA VAL A 189 7.21 17.03 -8.25
C VAL A 189 7.92 18.30 -8.65
N THR A 190 7.93 19.31 -7.78
CA THR A 190 8.45 20.64 -8.08
C THR A 190 9.92 20.83 -7.73
N ARG A 191 10.45 20.04 -6.79
CA ARG A 191 11.88 20.00 -6.39
C ARG A 191 12.28 18.55 -6.13
N GLY A 192 13.52 18.20 -6.37
CA GLY A 192 14.07 16.87 -6.07
C GLY A 192 13.54 15.79 -6.98
N THR A 193 13.58 14.54 -6.49
CA THR A 193 13.20 13.37 -7.27
C THR A 193 12.44 12.36 -6.40
N ARG A 194 11.20 12.06 -6.79
CA ARG A 194 10.40 11.03 -6.18
C ARG A 194 10.61 9.70 -6.92
N VAL A 195 11.14 8.71 -6.23
CA VAL A 195 11.28 7.34 -6.75
C VAL A 195 10.43 6.39 -5.92
N CYS A 196 9.67 5.53 -6.59
CA CYS A 196 8.84 4.51 -5.94
C CYS A 196 8.86 3.20 -6.72
N SER A 197 8.55 2.12 -6.02
CA SER A 197 8.09 0.88 -6.63
C SER A 197 6.56 0.80 -6.52
N PHE A 198 5.89 0.32 -7.57
CA PHE A 198 4.44 0.16 -7.59
C PHE A 198 4.07 -1.18 -8.22
N PHE A 199 2.99 -1.78 -7.70
CA PHE A 199 2.54 -3.10 -8.15
C PHE A 199 1.10 -3.37 -7.70
N TRP A 200 0.54 -4.46 -8.21
CA TRP A 200 -0.83 -4.89 -7.89
C TRP A 200 -0.83 -6.28 -7.31
N THR A 201 -1.73 -6.49 -6.36
CA THR A 201 -1.94 -7.79 -5.74
C THR A 201 -3.36 -8.27 -6.02
N GLN A 202 -3.45 -9.50 -6.56
CA GLN A 202 -4.68 -10.26 -6.53
C GLN A 202 -4.81 -10.90 -5.16
N SER A 203 -5.86 -10.56 -4.45
CA SER A 203 -6.17 -11.15 -3.15
C SER A 203 -6.88 -12.51 -3.31
N MET A 204 -6.69 -13.40 -2.35
CA MET A 204 -7.53 -14.59 -2.19
C MET A 204 -8.99 -14.22 -1.91
N VAL A 205 -9.25 -13.06 -1.34
CA VAL A 205 -10.59 -12.56 -1.05
C VAL A 205 -10.88 -11.36 -1.94
N ARG A 206 -11.79 -11.54 -2.91
CA ARG A 206 -12.11 -10.52 -3.91
C ARG A 206 -12.79 -9.29 -3.32
N ASP A 207 -13.77 -9.51 -2.46
CA ASP A 207 -14.59 -8.44 -1.88
C ASP A 207 -13.81 -7.63 -0.86
N ASP A 208 -13.78 -6.30 -1.03
CA ASP A 208 -13.04 -5.37 -0.16
C ASP A 208 -13.58 -5.37 1.26
N GLY A 209 -14.90 -5.46 1.43
CA GLY A 209 -15.55 -5.48 2.74
C GLY A 209 -15.24 -6.77 3.51
N GLN A 210 -15.27 -7.93 2.85
CA GLN A 210 -14.90 -9.21 3.45
C GLN A 210 -13.41 -9.24 3.83
N ARG A 211 -12.55 -8.70 2.98
CA ARG A 211 -11.11 -8.61 3.26
C ARG A 211 -10.82 -7.70 4.45
N HIS A 212 -11.52 -6.57 4.54
CA HIS A 212 -11.42 -5.66 5.67
C HIS A 212 -11.88 -6.30 6.98
N LEU A 213 -13.02 -7.02 6.97
CA LEU A 213 -13.50 -7.75 8.14
C LEU A 213 -12.51 -8.81 8.63
N LEU A 214 -11.89 -9.55 7.71
CA LEU A 214 -10.85 -10.51 8.07
C LEU A 214 -9.63 -9.81 8.66
N PHE A 215 -9.20 -8.70 8.09
CA PHE A 215 -8.08 -7.93 8.61
C PHE A 215 -8.35 -7.41 10.02
N GLU A 216 -9.49 -6.77 10.27
CA GLU A 216 -9.84 -6.28 11.61
C GLU A 216 -9.90 -7.43 12.62
N LEU A 217 -10.55 -8.55 12.26
CA LEU A 217 -10.64 -9.73 13.12
C LEU A 217 -9.26 -10.30 13.45
N ASP A 218 -8.36 -10.40 12.46
CA ASP A 218 -6.97 -10.85 12.70
C ASP A 218 -6.24 -9.91 13.64
N GLN A 219 -6.33 -8.60 13.43
CA GLN A 219 -5.69 -7.60 14.30
C GLN A 219 -6.21 -7.68 15.75
N ASP A 220 -7.50 -7.89 15.92
CA ASP A 220 -8.09 -8.03 17.26
C ASP A 220 -7.70 -9.35 17.93
N ILE A 221 -7.61 -10.45 17.19
CA ILE A 221 -7.08 -11.73 17.68
C ILE A 221 -5.64 -11.57 18.13
N GLN A 222 -4.77 -10.92 17.35
CA GLN A 222 -3.38 -10.70 17.73
C GLN A 222 -3.26 -9.88 19.01
N LYS A 223 -4.00 -8.76 19.14
CA LYS A 223 -4.03 -7.94 20.37
C LYS A 223 -4.52 -8.72 21.59
N LEU A 224 -5.53 -9.58 21.40
CA LEU A 224 -6.04 -10.41 22.51
C LEU A 224 -5.00 -11.47 22.91
N ARG A 225 -4.36 -12.12 21.93
CA ARG A 225 -3.29 -13.10 22.18
C ARG A 225 -2.13 -12.49 22.94
N GLU A 226 -1.70 -11.28 22.60
CA GLU A 226 -0.65 -10.57 23.33
C GLU A 226 -1.03 -10.30 24.80
N LYS A 227 -2.28 -10.04 25.09
CA LYS A 227 -2.76 -9.73 26.45
C LYS A 227 -3.10 -10.93 27.29
N LEU A 228 -3.67 -11.97 26.69
CA LEU A 228 -4.30 -13.09 27.37
C LEU A 228 -3.59 -14.44 27.12
N GLY A 229 -2.64 -14.48 26.20
CA GLY A 229 -2.08 -15.73 25.68
C GLY A 229 -3.10 -16.52 24.84
N ASP A 230 -2.79 -17.80 24.56
CA ASP A 230 -3.67 -18.70 23.81
C ASP A 230 -4.78 -19.28 24.72
N CYS A 231 -5.70 -18.42 25.16
CA CYS A 231 -6.88 -18.84 25.92
C CYS A 231 -7.98 -19.44 24.99
N PRO A 232 -8.98 -20.15 25.54
CA PRO A 232 -10.05 -20.76 24.75
C PRO A 232 -10.79 -19.79 23.84
N GLU A 233 -10.98 -18.55 24.26
CA GLU A 233 -11.67 -17.50 23.50
C GLU A 233 -10.82 -17.06 22.29
N VAL A 234 -9.51 -16.88 22.45
CA VAL A 234 -8.58 -16.56 21.36
C VAL A 234 -8.54 -17.69 20.34
N LEU A 235 -8.50 -18.94 20.82
CA LEU A 235 -8.54 -20.11 19.94
C LEU A 235 -9.87 -20.18 19.16
N SER A 236 -11.00 -19.89 19.80
CA SER A 236 -12.32 -19.86 19.17
C SER A 236 -12.38 -18.78 18.08
N LEU A 237 -11.94 -17.55 18.37
CA LEU A 237 -11.90 -16.44 17.38
C LEU A 237 -10.97 -16.76 16.21
N THR A 238 -9.82 -17.39 16.47
CA THR A 238 -8.92 -17.87 15.40
C THR A 238 -9.62 -18.89 14.50
N GLY A 239 -10.41 -19.79 15.11
CA GLY A 239 -11.25 -20.74 14.36
C GLY A 239 -12.28 -20.05 13.47
N HIS A 240 -12.95 -19.02 13.97
CA HIS A 240 -13.88 -18.21 13.18
C HIS A 240 -13.20 -17.51 12.02
N TYR A 241 -12.04 -16.89 12.25
CA TYR A 241 -11.23 -16.28 11.20
C TYR A 241 -10.94 -17.26 10.06
N HIS A 242 -10.39 -18.43 10.39
CA HIS A 242 -10.08 -19.45 9.37
C HIS A 242 -11.30 -19.99 8.65
N ASN A 243 -12.47 -20.09 9.32
CA ASN A 243 -13.70 -20.54 8.71
C ASN A 243 -14.26 -19.50 7.73
N LEU A 244 -14.22 -18.21 8.08
CA LEU A 244 -14.60 -17.11 7.19
C LEU A 244 -13.66 -17.03 5.97
N LEU A 245 -12.35 -17.10 6.20
CA LEU A 245 -11.36 -17.12 5.11
C LEU A 245 -11.62 -18.31 4.16
N ARG A 246 -11.92 -19.50 4.69
CA ARG A 246 -12.21 -20.69 3.89
C ARG A 246 -13.48 -20.54 3.04
N GLN A 247 -14.47 -19.76 3.52
CA GLN A 247 -15.71 -19.47 2.77
C GLN A 247 -15.51 -18.45 1.66
N TRP A 248 -14.61 -17.49 1.85
CA TRP A 248 -14.46 -16.34 0.96
C TRP A 248 -13.24 -16.42 0.03
N ALA A 249 -12.30 -17.33 0.32
CA ALA A 249 -11.11 -17.46 -0.50
C ALA A 249 -11.42 -18.07 -1.87
N GLU A 250 -10.91 -17.43 -2.91
CA GLU A 250 -10.83 -17.90 -4.30
C GLU A 250 -9.37 -18.26 -4.59
N VAL A 251 -9.01 -19.53 -4.62
CA VAL A 251 -7.65 -20.05 -4.79
C VAL A 251 -7.51 -20.89 -6.06
#